data_09cc2d568143e0efa4178c5ff29c3aeb
#
_entry.id   09cc2d568143e0efa4178c5ff29c3aeb
#
_cell.length_a   1.000
_cell.length_b   1.000
_cell.length_c   1.000
_cell.angle_alpha   90.00
_cell.angle_beta   90.00
_cell.angle_gamma   90.00
#
_symmetry.space_group_name_H-M   'P 1'
#
loop_
_entity.id
_entity.type
_entity.pdbx_description
1 polymer ?
#
loop_
_entity_poly.entity_id
_entity_poly.type
_entity_poly.pdbx_seq_one_letter_code
_entity_poly.pdbx_strand_id
1 'polypeptide(L)'
;MILSVCLLLLSLQQSIQASQKPHQVNPDHFIYIENALFHRGCEPHYLVSMNYWGVMNLAADDSAGGNLSRFKTEVKQLSAIGVNNVRIMAASEASGRGTQPFRMYPALMESPGKYNEQIFIGLDRALVEFSKYNISVVMTLNNFWHWSGGYSQYVSWATNNSDIPYPPSWDPEANPPYGDYTTNGSWGNYNASTQAWTGFTGYAGRFYNDTSITHLTQGWFKDHIKTVINRVNTISGVAYKDDPTIMTWELSNEPQDPPLSWITETSEYIKSLAPNHLVTVGFEGKTGEWWFKRVHSPESIDYACGHLWVQNWGHYDPLDSTDKSLIQAEEFATGFLKNLSAWSLDIHKPVVLEEFGMARDEWQNVAKGAPKSFYLYDASATTTHKDRYFQFLLSSVVEYFKNGKAWQGTGPWAYGGIWRPTDKKNAFGQAWAGDPPHEAPGWYDLYDTDPTLKIVAAQAHNASEIIKATSPPGNPSGCRSPRSKKVFANSAGSSYL
;
A
#
# COMPACT_ATOMS: atom_id res chain seq x y z
N MET A 1 -6.32 -25.02 52.58
CA MET A 1 -5.68 -23.77 52.13
C MET A 1 -5.37 -23.71 50.65
N ILE A 2 -5.01 -24.77 49.98
CA ILE A 2 -4.68 -24.81 48.55
C ILE A 2 -5.93 -24.69 47.66
N LEU A 3 -7.08 -25.28 48.01
CA LEU A 3 -8.33 -25.13 47.25
C LEU A 3 -8.94 -23.73 47.23
N SER A 4 -8.77 -22.95 48.32
CA SER A 4 -9.28 -21.57 48.37
C SER A 4 -8.49 -20.60 47.47
N VAL A 5 -7.21 -20.85 47.24
CA VAL A 5 -6.36 -20.00 46.40
C VAL A 5 -6.66 -20.25 44.92
N CYS A 6 -6.97 -21.49 44.51
CA CYS A 6 -7.36 -21.79 43.13
C CYS A 6 -8.74 -21.20 42.75
N LEU A 7 -9.68 -21.17 43.65
CA LEU A 7 -11.00 -20.54 43.42
C LEU A 7 -10.91 -19.01 43.35
N LEU A 8 -10.00 -18.37 44.08
CA LEU A 8 -9.73 -16.93 43.96
C LEU A 8 -9.04 -16.57 42.62
N LEU A 9 -8.13 -17.40 42.14
CA LEU A 9 -7.45 -17.16 40.85
C LEU A 9 -8.41 -17.38 39.67
N LEU A 10 -9.33 -18.32 39.76
CA LEU A 10 -10.37 -18.53 38.75
C LEU A 10 -11.41 -17.39 38.75
N SER A 11 -11.76 -16.84 39.89
CA SER A 11 -12.66 -15.67 40.00
C SER A 11 -11.99 -14.39 39.52
N LEU A 12 -10.70 -14.23 39.74
CA LEU A 12 -9.92 -13.10 39.18
C LEU A 12 -9.73 -13.20 37.66
N GLN A 13 -9.57 -14.40 37.09
CA GLN A 13 -9.55 -14.56 35.65
C GLN A 13 -10.92 -14.33 34.99
N GLN A 14 -12.01 -14.63 35.65
CA GLN A 14 -13.36 -14.32 35.17
C GLN A 14 -13.75 -12.85 35.32
N SER A 15 -13.17 -12.12 36.29
CA SER A 15 -13.44 -10.68 36.44
C SER A 15 -12.62 -9.77 35.52
N ILE A 16 -11.55 -10.28 34.91
CA ILE A 16 -10.77 -9.54 33.88
C ILE A 16 -11.41 -9.65 32.51
N GLN A 17 -12.34 -10.58 32.32
CA GLN A 17 -13.28 -10.58 31.17
C GLN A 17 -14.53 -9.72 31.44
N ALA A 18 -14.39 -8.64 32.17
CA ALA A 18 -15.44 -7.63 32.26
C ALA A 18 -15.66 -7.03 30.89
N SER A 19 -16.73 -7.46 30.26
CA SER A 19 -17.34 -7.00 29.02
C SER A 19 -16.95 -5.55 28.67
N GLN A 20 -15.89 -5.37 27.88
CA GLN A 20 -15.88 -4.21 27.00
C GLN A 20 -17.08 -4.39 26.09
N LYS A 21 -18.07 -3.51 26.23
CA LYS A 21 -19.17 -3.45 25.26
C LYS A 21 -18.55 -3.41 23.88
N PRO A 22 -19.02 -4.24 22.92
CA PRO A 22 -18.49 -4.20 21.57
C PRO A 22 -18.48 -2.75 21.12
N HIS A 23 -17.34 -2.28 20.59
CA HIS A 23 -17.19 -0.92 20.10
C HIS A 23 -18.27 -0.71 19.06
N GLN A 24 -19.24 0.16 19.33
CA GLN A 24 -20.36 0.36 18.43
C GLN A 24 -19.82 1.10 17.21
N VAL A 25 -19.62 0.36 16.10
CA VAL A 25 -19.12 0.90 14.85
C VAL A 25 -20.18 1.85 14.27
N ASN A 26 -19.79 3.09 14.02
CA ASN A 26 -20.65 4.04 13.33
C ASN A 26 -20.56 3.83 11.81
N PRO A 27 -21.64 3.40 11.12
CA PRO A 27 -21.63 3.19 9.68
C PRO A 27 -21.28 4.44 8.86
N ASP A 28 -21.49 5.64 9.42
CA ASP A 28 -21.18 6.90 8.75
C ASP A 28 -19.67 7.19 8.68
N HIS A 29 -18.85 6.40 9.37
CA HIS A 29 -17.38 6.51 9.29
C HIS A 29 -16.78 5.78 8.09
N PHE A 30 -17.51 4.88 7.42
CA PHE A 30 -17.04 4.27 6.19
C PHE A 30 -16.94 5.30 5.07
N ILE A 31 -15.81 5.24 4.34
CA ILE A 31 -15.66 6.00 3.10
C ILE A 31 -16.47 5.31 2.01
N TYR A 32 -17.20 6.10 1.21
CA TYR A 32 -18.01 5.63 0.10
C TYR A 32 -17.84 6.52 -1.13
N ILE A 33 -18.37 6.10 -2.27
CA ILE A 33 -18.33 6.85 -3.52
C ILE A 33 -19.75 7.27 -3.90
N GLU A 34 -19.88 8.55 -4.22
CA GLU A 34 -21.09 9.12 -4.81
C GLU A 34 -20.66 10.12 -5.90
N ASN A 35 -21.26 10.01 -7.09
CA ASN A 35 -20.94 10.86 -8.26
C ASN A 35 -19.44 10.87 -8.62
N ALA A 36 -18.79 9.72 -8.55
CA ALA A 36 -17.35 9.53 -8.78
C ALA A 36 -16.45 10.34 -7.84
N LEU A 37 -16.93 10.69 -6.64
CA LEU A 37 -16.17 11.36 -5.58
C LEU A 37 -16.17 10.51 -4.33
N PHE A 38 -15.07 10.52 -3.57
CA PHE A 38 -15.06 9.96 -2.23
C PHE A 38 -15.81 10.87 -1.25
N HIS A 39 -16.52 10.23 -0.33
CA HIS A 39 -17.19 10.89 0.78
C HIS A 39 -16.93 10.14 2.08
N ARG A 40 -16.86 10.87 3.19
CA ARG A 40 -16.86 10.33 4.55
C ARG A 40 -17.91 11.07 5.37
N GLY A 41 -18.87 10.33 5.93
CA GLY A 41 -20.07 10.98 6.45
C GLY A 41 -20.83 11.64 5.30
N CYS A 42 -20.97 12.96 5.33
CA CYS A 42 -21.64 13.74 4.28
C CYS A 42 -20.70 14.71 3.56
N GLU A 43 -19.42 14.63 3.86
CA GLU A 43 -18.43 15.57 3.32
C GLU A 43 -17.62 14.91 2.20
N PRO A 44 -17.27 15.65 1.15
CA PRO A 44 -16.29 15.19 0.19
C PRO A 44 -14.98 14.82 0.89
N HIS A 45 -14.30 13.81 0.40
CA HIS A 45 -13.08 13.30 1.00
C HIS A 45 -11.99 13.18 -0.06
N TYR A 46 -10.88 13.89 0.15
CA TYR A 46 -9.69 13.80 -0.69
C TYR A 46 -8.61 13.01 0.05
N LEU A 47 -7.97 12.05 -0.62
CA LEU A 47 -6.93 11.22 -0.01
C LEU A 47 -5.57 11.93 -0.07
N VAL A 48 -5.06 12.30 1.08
CA VAL A 48 -3.64 12.60 1.30
C VAL A 48 -3.04 11.34 1.87
N SER A 49 -2.67 10.43 0.96
CA SER A 49 -2.17 9.12 1.32
C SER A 49 -0.65 9.07 1.43
N MET A 50 -0.14 8.00 2.02
CA MET A 50 1.27 7.68 2.10
C MET A 50 1.44 6.16 2.02
N ASN A 51 2.36 5.67 1.19
CA ASN A 51 2.75 4.27 1.24
C ASN A 51 3.60 4.01 2.48
N TYR A 52 3.16 3.06 3.30
CA TYR A 52 3.82 2.66 4.55
C TYR A 52 3.81 1.13 4.66
N TRP A 53 4.30 0.47 3.60
CA TRP A 53 4.15 -0.95 3.32
C TRP A 53 4.55 -1.87 4.47
N GLY A 54 5.61 -1.55 5.23
CA GLY A 54 6.19 -2.37 6.30
C GLY A 54 5.48 -2.30 7.66
N VAL A 55 4.36 -1.59 7.75
CA VAL A 55 3.69 -1.25 9.02
C VAL A 55 3.33 -2.47 9.87
N MET A 56 2.81 -3.55 9.29
CA MET A 56 2.41 -4.71 10.08
C MET A 56 3.59 -5.32 10.84
N ASN A 57 4.78 -5.28 10.24
CA ASN A 57 6.00 -5.74 10.89
C ASN A 57 6.57 -4.71 11.86
N LEU A 58 6.58 -3.42 11.48
CA LEU A 58 7.08 -2.35 12.35
C LEU A 58 6.28 -2.23 13.64
N ALA A 59 4.96 -2.44 13.59
CA ALA A 59 4.07 -2.38 14.74
C ALA A 59 4.01 -3.70 15.55
N ALA A 60 4.71 -4.74 15.12
CA ALA A 60 4.87 -5.98 15.87
C ALA A 60 5.75 -5.79 17.11
N ASP A 61 5.89 -6.83 17.94
CA ASP A 61 6.81 -6.81 19.07
C ASP A 61 8.27 -6.81 18.62
N ASP A 62 9.18 -6.28 19.43
CA ASP A 62 10.62 -6.24 19.16
C ASP A 62 11.19 -7.64 18.88
N SER A 63 10.67 -8.66 19.57
CA SER A 63 11.04 -10.07 19.35
C SER A 63 10.66 -10.58 17.94
N ALA A 64 9.68 -9.96 17.30
CA ALA A 64 9.27 -10.20 15.91
C ALA A 64 9.87 -9.18 14.93
N GLY A 65 10.85 -8.39 15.37
CA GLY A 65 11.55 -7.40 14.55
C GLY A 65 10.81 -6.07 14.39
N GLY A 66 9.81 -5.81 15.21
CA GLY A 66 9.08 -4.54 15.23
C GLY A 66 9.78 -3.45 16.02
N ASN A 67 9.18 -2.27 16.04
CA ASN A 67 9.51 -1.14 16.89
C ASN A 67 8.27 -0.27 17.11
N LEU A 68 7.44 -0.68 18.05
CA LEU A 68 6.16 -0.04 18.33
C LEU A 68 6.31 1.44 18.73
N SER A 69 7.38 1.81 19.41
CA SER A 69 7.64 3.19 19.81
C SER A 69 7.90 4.08 18.59
N ARG A 70 8.75 3.62 17.66
CA ARG A 70 9.02 4.26 16.39
C ARG A 70 7.71 4.41 15.60
N PHE A 71 6.96 3.33 15.41
CA PHE A 71 5.70 3.32 14.71
C PHE A 71 4.72 4.41 15.23
N LYS A 72 4.49 4.47 16.55
CA LYS A 72 3.60 5.48 17.13
C LYS A 72 4.09 6.91 16.90
N THR A 73 5.40 7.13 16.96
CA THR A 73 6.00 8.44 16.68
C THR A 73 5.73 8.84 15.23
N GLU A 74 5.94 7.92 14.30
CA GLU A 74 5.77 8.14 12.87
C GLU A 74 4.30 8.37 12.48
N VAL A 75 3.34 7.63 13.06
CA VAL A 75 1.90 7.89 12.85
C VAL A 75 1.51 9.30 13.31
N LYS A 76 2.03 9.74 14.45
CA LYS A 76 1.80 11.12 14.94
C LYS A 76 2.38 12.16 13.97
N GLN A 77 3.56 11.92 13.41
CA GLN A 77 4.18 12.81 12.42
C GLN A 77 3.35 12.87 11.13
N LEU A 78 2.89 11.73 10.60
CA LEU A 78 2.02 11.67 9.43
C LEU A 78 0.71 12.45 9.64
N SER A 79 0.06 12.27 10.78
CA SER A 79 -1.14 13.03 11.14
C SER A 79 -0.87 14.54 11.20
N ALA A 80 0.27 14.95 11.77
CA ALA A 80 0.63 16.36 11.92
C ALA A 80 0.83 17.10 10.58
N ILE A 81 1.19 16.38 9.52
CA ILE A 81 1.32 16.93 8.15
C ILE A 81 0.04 16.76 7.31
N GLY A 82 -1.05 16.28 7.92
CA GLY A 82 -2.35 16.18 7.28
C GLY A 82 -2.57 14.91 6.45
N VAL A 83 -1.71 13.90 6.58
CA VAL A 83 -1.95 12.56 6.01
C VAL A 83 -3.20 11.97 6.67
N ASN A 84 -4.18 11.56 5.84
CA ASN A 84 -5.46 11.02 6.28
C ASN A 84 -5.73 9.59 5.77
N ASN A 85 -4.78 9.05 5.01
CA ASN A 85 -4.81 7.69 4.49
C ASN A 85 -3.41 7.11 4.43
N VAL A 86 -3.29 5.80 4.61
CA VAL A 86 -2.06 5.04 4.36
C VAL A 86 -2.35 3.79 3.56
N ARG A 87 -1.45 3.41 2.66
CA ARG A 87 -1.48 2.14 1.96
C ARG A 87 -0.45 1.21 2.57
N ILE A 88 -0.87 0.04 3.03
CA ILE A 88 -0.05 -0.93 3.76
C ILE A 88 -0.23 -2.33 3.22
N MET A 89 0.79 -3.19 3.42
CA MET A 89 0.62 -4.62 3.17
C MET A 89 -0.19 -5.29 4.27
N ALA A 90 -1.16 -6.09 3.86
CA ALA A 90 -1.89 -7.05 4.70
C ALA A 90 -1.55 -8.50 4.29
N ALA A 91 -0.43 -8.67 3.62
CA ALA A 91 0.08 -9.93 3.10
C ALA A 91 1.60 -9.90 3.10
N SER A 92 2.22 -11.00 3.44
CA SER A 92 3.60 -11.35 3.11
C SER A 92 3.79 -12.84 3.28
N GLU A 93 4.56 -13.45 2.38
CA GLU A 93 4.71 -14.89 2.27
C GLU A 93 6.17 -15.29 2.25
N ALA A 94 6.54 -16.30 3.06
CA ALA A 94 7.89 -16.87 3.06
C ALA A 94 7.92 -18.26 3.69
N SER A 95 8.64 -19.18 3.06
CA SER A 95 8.90 -20.55 3.58
C SER A 95 10.09 -20.63 4.55
N GLY A 96 10.33 -19.60 5.36
CA GLY A 96 11.43 -19.52 6.31
C GLY A 96 12.54 -18.54 5.90
N ARG A 97 13.54 -18.40 6.76
CA ARG A 97 14.56 -17.33 6.65
C ARG A 97 15.65 -17.57 5.61
N GLY A 98 15.88 -18.80 5.18
CA GLY A 98 17.18 -19.20 4.61
C GLY A 98 17.34 -19.03 3.09
N THR A 99 16.27 -18.86 2.33
CA THR A 99 16.34 -19.01 0.88
C THR A 99 16.06 -17.74 0.08
N GLN A 100 15.69 -16.62 0.74
CA GLN A 100 15.23 -15.45 0.01
C GLN A 100 15.52 -14.16 0.78
N PRO A 101 16.73 -13.60 0.63
CA PRO A 101 17.21 -12.48 1.44
C PRO A 101 16.47 -11.15 1.20
N PHE A 102 15.75 -11.01 0.07
CA PHE A 102 15.16 -9.76 -0.39
C PHE A 102 13.69 -9.58 0.00
N ARG A 103 13.24 -10.18 1.08
CA ARG A 103 11.83 -10.20 1.47
C ARG A 103 11.56 -9.60 2.82
N MET A 104 10.30 -9.21 2.99
CA MET A 104 9.74 -8.98 4.32
C MET A 104 9.90 -10.23 5.19
N TYR A 105 10.59 -10.11 6.31
CA TYR A 105 10.75 -11.19 7.26
C TYR A 105 10.75 -10.66 8.70
N PRO A 106 10.03 -11.29 9.66
CA PRO A 106 9.14 -12.46 9.49
C PRO A 106 7.95 -12.19 8.58
N ALA A 107 7.52 -13.23 7.84
CA ALA A 107 6.34 -13.14 6.99
C ALA A 107 5.05 -13.31 7.80
N LEU A 108 3.95 -12.76 7.28
CA LEU A 108 2.61 -12.97 7.82
C LEU A 108 2.15 -14.42 7.62
N MET A 109 2.36 -14.99 6.43
CA MET A 109 2.02 -16.37 6.10
C MET A 109 3.29 -17.18 5.81
N GLU A 110 3.56 -18.19 6.64
CA GLU A 110 4.77 -19.04 6.57
C GLU A 110 4.61 -20.21 5.59
N SER A 111 3.40 -20.67 5.41
CA SER A 111 2.95 -21.63 4.40
C SER A 111 1.45 -21.47 4.23
N PRO A 112 0.83 -22.05 3.18
CA PRO A 112 -0.60 -21.91 2.95
C PRO A 112 -1.44 -22.21 4.19
N GLY A 113 -2.19 -21.21 4.67
CA GLY A 113 -3.04 -21.30 5.85
C GLY A 113 -2.33 -21.25 7.20
N LYS A 114 -0.99 -21.17 7.24
CA LYS A 114 -0.23 -21.04 8.48
C LYS A 114 0.26 -19.62 8.67
N TYR A 115 -0.28 -18.92 9.66
CA TYR A 115 -0.01 -17.52 9.93
C TYR A 115 0.87 -17.29 11.15
N ASN A 116 1.70 -16.24 11.08
CA ASN A 116 2.46 -15.72 12.19
C ASN A 116 1.60 -14.72 12.98
N GLU A 117 1.10 -15.16 14.13
CA GLU A 117 0.20 -14.35 14.94
C GLU A 117 0.86 -13.06 15.46
N GLN A 118 2.17 -13.03 15.68
CA GLN A 118 2.87 -11.83 16.12
C GLN A 118 2.81 -10.72 15.06
N ILE A 119 2.88 -11.08 13.79
CA ILE A 119 2.74 -10.12 12.68
C ILE A 119 1.28 -9.68 12.52
N PHE A 120 0.31 -10.58 12.70
CA PHE A 120 -1.10 -10.20 12.77
C PHE A 120 -1.40 -9.23 13.92
N ILE A 121 -0.82 -9.44 15.11
CA ILE A 121 -0.96 -8.49 16.24
C ILE A 121 -0.35 -7.13 15.88
N GLY A 122 0.74 -7.11 15.10
CA GLY A 122 1.28 -5.86 14.55
C GLY A 122 0.26 -5.12 13.67
N LEU A 123 -0.44 -5.84 12.80
CA LEU A 123 -1.50 -5.28 11.98
C LEU A 123 -2.70 -4.78 12.83
N ASP A 124 -3.10 -5.54 13.86
CA ASP A 124 -4.12 -5.12 14.83
C ASP A 124 -3.75 -3.78 15.49
N ARG A 125 -2.50 -3.66 15.96
CA ARG A 125 -1.97 -2.44 16.58
C ARG A 125 -1.94 -1.26 15.60
N ALA A 126 -1.58 -1.54 14.36
CA ALA A 126 -1.54 -0.53 13.31
C ALA A 126 -2.91 0.09 13.09
N LEU A 127 -3.95 -0.71 12.91
CA LEU A 127 -5.32 -0.23 12.74
C LEU A 127 -5.80 0.59 13.93
N VAL A 128 -5.56 0.12 15.14
CA VAL A 128 -5.92 0.86 16.37
C VAL A 128 -5.18 2.19 16.46
N GLU A 129 -3.91 2.25 16.08
CA GLU A 129 -3.16 3.50 16.14
C GLU A 129 -3.63 4.48 15.06
N PHE A 130 -3.83 4.05 13.82
CA PHE A 130 -4.35 4.89 12.74
C PHE A 130 -5.73 5.46 13.06
N SER A 131 -6.62 4.65 13.65
CA SER A 131 -7.96 5.11 14.04
C SER A 131 -7.95 6.29 15.00
N LYS A 132 -6.98 6.37 15.93
CA LYS A 132 -6.83 7.48 16.88
C LYS A 132 -6.57 8.82 16.21
N TYR A 133 -5.95 8.79 15.04
CA TYR A 133 -5.61 9.97 14.24
C TYR A 133 -6.53 10.18 13.03
N ASN A 134 -7.61 9.40 12.96
CA ASN A 134 -8.55 9.46 11.84
C ASN A 134 -7.91 9.17 10.46
N ILE A 135 -6.83 8.39 10.45
CA ILE A 135 -6.13 7.92 9.25
C ILE A 135 -6.82 6.64 8.80
N SER A 136 -7.32 6.63 7.58
CA SER A 136 -7.89 5.44 6.94
C SER A 136 -6.80 4.59 6.26
N VAL A 137 -7.11 3.33 5.96
CA VAL A 137 -6.12 2.37 5.49
C VAL A 137 -6.58 1.68 4.20
N VAL A 138 -5.69 1.61 3.21
CA VAL A 138 -5.77 0.69 2.08
C VAL A 138 -4.98 -0.57 2.43
N MET A 139 -5.64 -1.73 2.41
CA MET A 139 -5.08 -3.03 2.79
C MET A 139 -4.76 -3.83 1.55
N THR A 140 -3.48 -3.93 1.18
CA THR A 140 -3.00 -4.69 0.01
C THR A 140 -2.90 -6.17 0.35
N LEU A 141 -3.67 -7.03 -0.36
CA LEU A 141 -3.87 -8.44 -0.02
C LEU A 141 -2.89 -9.40 -0.70
N ASN A 142 -2.11 -8.93 -1.67
CA ASN A 142 -1.08 -9.72 -2.35
C ASN A 142 -0.09 -8.79 -3.06
N ASN A 143 0.93 -9.35 -3.71
CA ASN A 143 1.91 -8.59 -4.46
C ASN A 143 2.38 -9.38 -5.70
N PHE A 144 2.48 -8.72 -6.84
CA PHE A 144 3.13 -9.35 -7.97
C PHE A 144 4.63 -9.54 -7.73
N TRP A 145 5.25 -8.57 -7.04
CA TRP A 145 6.68 -8.54 -6.76
C TRP A 145 7.06 -9.38 -5.55
N HIS A 146 8.28 -9.90 -5.58
CA HIS A 146 8.78 -10.87 -4.60
C HIS A 146 9.08 -10.29 -3.21
N TRP A 147 9.24 -8.97 -3.06
CA TRP A 147 9.74 -8.38 -1.82
C TRP A 147 8.80 -8.57 -0.60
N SER A 148 7.55 -8.90 -0.83
CA SER A 148 6.66 -9.40 0.23
C SER A 148 6.38 -10.91 0.12
N GLY A 149 6.95 -11.61 -0.85
CA GLY A 149 6.66 -12.98 -1.20
C GLY A 149 5.75 -13.08 -2.41
N GLY A 150 4.51 -12.72 -2.25
CA GLY A 150 3.55 -12.51 -3.31
C GLY A 150 3.32 -13.71 -4.24
N TYR A 151 2.93 -13.43 -5.47
CA TYR A 151 2.59 -14.45 -6.47
C TYR A 151 3.65 -15.51 -6.65
N SER A 152 4.92 -15.11 -6.67
CA SER A 152 6.03 -16.03 -6.84
C SER A 152 6.13 -17.07 -5.71
N GLN A 153 5.79 -16.70 -4.48
CA GLN A 153 5.77 -17.63 -3.37
C GLN A 153 4.59 -18.60 -3.44
N TYR A 154 3.40 -18.14 -3.82
CA TYR A 154 2.27 -19.04 -4.08
C TYR A 154 2.59 -20.08 -5.16
N VAL A 155 3.23 -19.62 -6.26
CA VAL A 155 3.68 -20.54 -7.33
C VAL A 155 4.72 -21.54 -6.82
N SER A 156 5.70 -21.08 -6.04
CA SER A 156 6.71 -21.95 -5.43
C SER A 156 6.05 -23.04 -4.59
N TRP A 157 5.14 -22.68 -3.70
CA TRP A 157 4.40 -23.66 -2.89
C TRP A 157 3.59 -24.65 -3.74
N ALA A 158 2.90 -24.15 -4.76
CA ALA A 158 2.08 -24.98 -5.65
C ALA A 158 2.90 -25.92 -6.56
N THR A 159 4.19 -25.64 -6.70
CA THR A 159 5.15 -26.44 -7.49
C THR A 159 6.20 -27.14 -6.61
N ASN A 160 5.79 -27.58 -5.43
CA ASN A 160 6.62 -28.32 -4.49
C ASN A 160 7.88 -27.57 -4.05
N ASN A 161 7.72 -26.27 -3.72
CA ASN A 161 8.78 -25.34 -3.33
C ASN A 161 9.89 -25.21 -4.40
N SER A 162 9.49 -25.11 -5.68
CA SER A 162 10.45 -24.82 -6.74
C SER A 162 11.12 -23.46 -6.54
N ASP A 163 12.35 -23.36 -7.00
CA ASP A 163 13.13 -22.12 -6.92
C ASP A 163 12.45 -20.97 -7.67
N ILE A 164 12.49 -19.78 -7.08
CA ILE A 164 11.97 -18.57 -7.69
C ILE A 164 13.10 -17.91 -8.46
N PRO A 165 12.93 -17.63 -9.77
CA PRO A 165 13.98 -17.02 -10.59
C PRO A 165 14.07 -15.50 -10.33
N TYR A 166 14.87 -15.09 -9.36
CA TYR A 166 15.10 -13.67 -9.08
C TYR A 166 16.04 -13.01 -10.07
N PRO A 167 15.74 -11.79 -10.53
CA PRO A 167 16.72 -10.99 -11.25
C PRO A 167 17.98 -10.72 -10.38
N PRO A 168 19.19 -10.89 -10.92
CA PRO A 168 20.42 -10.59 -10.17
C PRO A 168 20.49 -9.15 -9.66
N SER A 169 19.84 -8.22 -10.36
CA SER A 169 19.73 -6.82 -9.96
C SER A 169 18.99 -6.58 -8.64
N TRP A 170 18.29 -7.57 -8.13
CA TRP A 170 17.59 -7.49 -6.84
C TRP A 170 18.40 -8.09 -5.69
N ASP A 171 19.61 -8.57 -5.96
CA ASP A 171 20.47 -9.19 -4.96
C ASP A 171 21.30 -8.15 -4.20
N PRO A 172 20.98 -7.83 -2.93
CA PRO A 172 21.81 -6.94 -2.13
C PRO A 172 23.16 -7.54 -1.73
N GLU A 173 23.34 -8.86 -1.88
CA GLU A 173 24.59 -9.57 -1.57
C GLU A 173 25.45 -9.80 -2.83
N ALA A 174 24.94 -9.46 -4.01
CA ALA A 174 25.69 -9.50 -5.25
C ALA A 174 26.93 -8.57 -5.16
N ASN A 175 27.90 -8.77 -6.03
CA ASN A 175 29.05 -7.88 -6.13
C ASN A 175 29.15 -7.31 -7.55
N PRO A 176 28.75 -6.05 -7.78
CA PRO A 176 28.25 -5.07 -6.79
C PRO A 176 26.82 -5.43 -6.30
N PRO A 177 26.44 -5.00 -5.08
CA PRO A 177 25.08 -5.18 -4.57
C PRO A 177 24.04 -4.59 -5.53
N TYR A 178 22.85 -5.22 -5.60
CA TYR A 178 21.75 -4.82 -6.49
C TYR A 178 22.11 -4.83 -8.00
N GLY A 179 23.19 -5.51 -8.37
CA GLY A 179 23.65 -5.61 -9.74
C GLY A 179 24.34 -4.36 -10.28
N ASP A 180 24.73 -4.40 -11.55
CA ASP A 180 25.39 -3.28 -12.23
C ASP A 180 24.37 -2.44 -13.00
N TYR A 181 24.02 -1.29 -12.45
CA TYR A 181 23.13 -0.30 -13.07
C TYR A 181 23.86 0.69 -13.96
N THR A 182 25.17 0.53 -14.12
CA THR A 182 26.03 1.55 -14.77
C THR A 182 25.89 1.59 -16.28
N THR A 183 25.38 0.54 -16.91
CA THR A 183 25.50 0.39 -18.37
C THR A 183 24.30 0.86 -19.18
N ASN A 184 23.12 1.09 -18.59
CA ASN A 184 21.96 1.65 -19.30
C ASN A 184 20.90 2.31 -18.38
N GLY A 185 21.33 2.97 -17.34
CA GLY A 185 20.45 3.90 -16.62
C GLY A 185 19.48 3.32 -15.63
N SER A 186 19.13 2.04 -15.63
CA SER A 186 18.20 1.52 -14.64
C SER A 186 18.29 0.05 -14.26
N TRP A 187 18.81 -0.85 -15.09
CA TRP A 187 18.62 -2.29 -14.83
C TRP A 187 19.80 -3.20 -15.20
N GLY A 188 21.03 -2.70 -15.24
CA GLY A 188 22.24 -3.49 -15.51
C GLY A 188 22.39 -3.90 -16.99
N ASN A 189 23.19 -4.92 -17.30
CA ASN A 189 23.35 -5.43 -18.65
C ASN A 189 21.97 -5.81 -19.21
N TYR A 190 21.49 -5.03 -20.17
CA TYR A 190 20.14 -5.11 -20.72
C TYR A 190 19.70 -6.54 -21.10
N ASN A 191 20.58 -7.30 -21.74
CA ASN A 191 20.23 -8.64 -22.21
C ASN A 191 20.05 -9.65 -21.06
N ALA A 192 20.95 -9.64 -20.07
CA ALA A 192 20.87 -10.56 -18.93
C ALA A 192 19.73 -10.15 -17.99
N SER A 193 19.54 -8.85 -17.73
CA SER A 193 18.43 -8.36 -16.90
C SER A 193 17.08 -8.54 -17.59
N THR A 194 16.97 -8.37 -18.91
CA THR A 194 15.71 -8.61 -19.63
C THR A 194 15.30 -10.10 -19.56
N GLN A 195 16.24 -11.02 -19.71
CA GLN A 195 15.96 -12.46 -19.57
C GLN A 195 15.57 -12.84 -18.14
N ALA A 196 16.29 -12.32 -17.15
CA ALA A 196 15.97 -12.56 -15.73
C ALA A 196 14.62 -11.95 -15.35
N TRP A 197 14.32 -10.74 -15.82
CA TRP A 197 13.04 -10.08 -15.64
C TRP A 197 11.89 -10.88 -16.25
N THR A 198 12.03 -11.30 -17.52
CA THR A 198 11.03 -12.13 -18.20
C THR A 198 10.86 -13.48 -17.51
N GLY A 199 11.95 -14.07 -17.01
CA GLY A 199 11.92 -15.31 -16.22
C GLY A 199 11.12 -15.14 -14.93
N PHE A 200 11.34 -14.06 -14.18
CA PHE A 200 10.60 -13.79 -12.96
C PHE A 200 9.12 -13.47 -13.23
N THR A 201 8.83 -12.56 -14.17
CA THR A 201 7.44 -12.17 -14.47
C THR A 201 6.63 -13.32 -15.04
N GLY A 202 7.24 -14.15 -15.89
CA GLY A 202 6.64 -15.38 -16.39
C GLY A 202 6.38 -16.40 -15.27
N TYR A 203 7.30 -16.56 -14.32
CA TYR A 203 7.11 -17.43 -13.16
C TYR A 203 5.99 -16.92 -12.25
N ALA A 204 6.02 -15.65 -11.86
CA ALA A 204 4.99 -15.03 -11.01
C ALA A 204 3.60 -15.06 -11.67
N GLY A 205 3.53 -14.81 -12.98
CA GLY A 205 2.29 -14.84 -13.77
C GLY A 205 1.57 -16.21 -13.77
N ARG A 206 2.29 -17.31 -13.49
CA ARG A 206 1.68 -18.64 -13.30
C ARG A 206 0.65 -18.66 -12.17
N PHE A 207 0.70 -17.72 -11.25
CA PHE A 207 -0.24 -17.57 -10.15
C PHE A 207 -1.71 -17.61 -10.63
N TYR A 208 -2.03 -16.99 -11.78
CA TYR A 208 -3.37 -17.00 -12.36
C TYR A 208 -3.45 -17.59 -13.78
N ASN A 209 -2.31 -17.89 -14.43
CA ASN A 209 -2.29 -18.34 -15.83
C ASN A 209 -1.98 -19.85 -16.00
N ASP A 210 -1.40 -20.52 -14.99
CA ASP A 210 -1.05 -21.94 -15.08
C ASP A 210 -2.19 -22.81 -14.56
N THR A 211 -2.96 -23.39 -15.49
CA THR A 211 -4.13 -24.21 -15.17
C THR A 211 -3.82 -25.46 -14.35
N SER A 212 -2.56 -25.90 -14.31
CA SER A 212 -2.16 -27.07 -13.48
C SER A 212 -2.11 -26.75 -12.00
N ILE A 213 -1.89 -25.48 -11.61
CA ILE A 213 -1.70 -25.03 -10.23
C ILE A 213 -2.69 -23.95 -9.78
N THR A 214 -3.46 -23.34 -10.68
CA THR A 214 -4.38 -22.24 -10.32
C THR A 214 -5.40 -22.64 -9.27
N HIS A 215 -5.86 -23.89 -9.24
CA HIS A 215 -6.76 -24.36 -8.20
C HIS A 215 -6.14 -24.26 -6.78
N LEU A 216 -4.81 -24.46 -6.65
CA LEU A 216 -4.08 -24.27 -5.40
C LEU A 216 -3.83 -22.79 -5.09
N THR A 217 -3.21 -22.09 -6.03
CA THR A 217 -2.82 -20.67 -5.82
C THR A 217 -4.03 -19.81 -5.52
N GLN A 218 -5.12 -19.95 -6.27
CA GLN A 218 -6.35 -19.19 -6.06
C GLN A 218 -7.14 -19.66 -4.84
N GLY A 219 -7.11 -20.96 -4.54
CA GLY A 219 -7.70 -21.50 -3.31
C GLY A 219 -7.04 -20.89 -2.07
N TRP A 220 -5.73 -20.95 -1.97
CA TRP A 220 -4.97 -20.37 -0.84
C TRP A 220 -5.10 -18.84 -0.76
N PHE A 221 -5.17 -18.16 -1.90
CA PHE A 221 -5.38 -16.71 -1.90
C PHE A 221 -6.79 -16.34 -1.40
N LYS A 222 -7.83 -17.06 -1.81
CA LYS A 222 -9.19 -16.86 -1.29
C LYS A 222 -9.27 -17.17 0.23
N ASP A 223 -8.54 -18.18 0.69
CA ASP A 223 -8.42 -18.48 2.14
C ASP A 223 -7.69 -17.37 2.89
N HIS A 224 -6.64 -16.77 2.31
CA HIS A 224 -5.95 -15.62 2.87
C HIS A 224 -6.90 -14.41 2.98
N ILE A 225 -7.58 -14.04 1.90
CA ILE A 225 -8.59 -12.97 1.89
C ILE A 225 -9.62 -13.19 3.00
N LYS A 226 -10.18 -14.39 3.09
CA LYS A 226 -11.16 -14.75 4.12
C LYS A 226 -10.60 -14.61 5.53
N THR A 227 -9.39 -15.07 5.74
CA THR A 227 -8.72 -15.03 7.06
C THR A 227 -8.49 -13.60 7.51
N VAL A 228 -7.94 -12.75 6.64
CA VAL A 228 -7.66 -11.35 6.95
C VAL A 228 -8.97 -10.57 7.18
N ILE A 229 -9.91 -10.66 6.26
CA ILE A 229 -11.17 -9.88 6.33
C ILE A 229 -12.01 -10.26 7.57
N ASN A 230 -12.03 -11.54 7.96
CA ASN A 230 -12.81 -11.98 9.13
C ASN A 230 -12.00 -11.93 10.44
N ARG A 231 -10.73 -11.49 10.41
CA ARG A 231 -9.97 -11.34 11.64
C ARG A 231 -10.68 -10.39 12.59
N VAL A 232 -10.82 -10.82 13.84
CA VAL A 232 -11.23 -9.94 14.94
C VAL A 232 -9.96 -9.33 15.52
N ASN A 233 -9.82 -8.02 15.45
CA ASN A 233 -8.71 -7.28 16.02
C ASN A 233 -8.60 -7.61 17.52
N THR A 234 -7.48 -8.16 17.96
CA THR A 234 -7.28 -8.64 19.33
C THR A 234 -7.22 -7.51 20.36
N ILE A 235 -7.09 -6.26 19.91
CA ILE A 235 -6.97 -5.07 20.77
C ILE A 235 -8.29 -4.31 20.84
N SER A 236 -8.92 -4.03 19.68
CA SER A 236 -10.20 -3.28 19.63
C SER A 236 -11.42 -4.18 19.78
N GLY A 237 -11.30 -5.49 19.51
CA GLY A 237 -12.44 -6.42 19.45
C GLY A 237 -13.33 -6.25 18.21
N VAL A 238 -12.98 -5.37 17.26
CA VAL A 238 -13.73 -5.14 16.02
C VAL A 238 -13.23 -6.08 14.95
N ALA A 239 -14.12 -6.74 14.22
CA ALA A 239 -13.72 -7.52 13.05
C ALA A 239 -13.28 -6.57 11.91
N TYR A 240 -12.24 -6.93 11.16
CA TYR A 240 -11.70 -6.08 10.09
C TYR A 240 -12.77 -5.69 9.06
N LYS A 241 -13.66 -6.62 8.71
CA LYS A 241 -14.80 -6.37 7.81
C LYS A 241 -15.81 -5.31 8.33
N ASP A 242 -15.74 -5.02 9.61
CA ASP A 242 -16.62 -4.07 10.29
C ASP A 242 -15.87 -2.81 10.75
N ASP A 243 -14.55 -2.72 10.52
CA ASP A 243 -13.72 -1.61 10.96
C ASP A 243 -13.65 -0.49 9.90
N PRO A 244 -14.27 0.68 10.15
CA PRO A 244 -14.25 1.80 9.21
C PRO A 244 -12.88 2.48 9.08
N THR A 245 -11.88 2.11 9.88
CA THR A 245 -10.49 2.51 9.68
C THR A 245 -9.96 1.92 8.37
N ILE A 246 -10.40 0.72 8.01
CA ILE A 246 -10.11 0.14 6.70
C ILE A 246 -11.04 0.80 5.67
N MET A 247 -10.45 1.54 4.75
CA MET A 247 -11.15 2.14 3.63
C MET A 247 -11.36 1.13 2.51
N THR A 248 -10.29 0.45 2.14
CA THR A 248 -10.22 -0.32 0.89
C THR A 248 -9.49 -1.64 1.11
N TRP A 249 -9.98 -2.66 0.45
CA TRP A 249 -9.25 -3.89 0.15
C TRP A 249 -8.70 -3.79 -1.27
N GLU A 250 -7.39 -3.88 -1.40
CA GLU A 250 -6.71 -3.88 -2.69
C GLU A 250 -6.33 -5.30 -3.05
N LEU A 251 -6.68 -5.72 -4.29
CA LEU A 251 -6.48 -7.10 -4.72
C LEU A 251 -5.01 -7.50 -4.65
N SER A 252 -4.14 -6.64 -5.15
CA SER A 252 -2.69 -6.92 -5.18
C SER A 252 -1.90 -5.66 -5.52
N ASN A 253 -0.67 -5.55 -5.04
CA ASN A 253 0.27 -4.58 -5.57
C ASN A 253 0.70 -4.98 -6.99
N GLU A 254 0.47 -4.09 -7.94
CA GLU A 254 0.93 -4.12 -9.33
C GLU A 254 0.74 -5.46 -10.09
N PRO A 255 -0.47 -6.05 -10.10
CA PRO A 255 -0.69 -7.28 -10.85
C PRO A 255 -0.40 -7.05 -12.34
N GLN A 256 0.50 -7.86 -12.93
CA GLN A 256 0.86 -7.77 -14.34
C GLN A 256 -0.08 -8.63 -15.19
N ASP A 257 -0.64 -8.05 -16.24
CA ASP A 257 -1.57 -8.71 -17.18
C ASP A 257 -2.68 -9.56 -16.51
N PRO A 258 -3.39 -9.04 -15.49
CA PRO A 258 -4.34 -9.83 -14.72
C PRO A 258 -5.54 -10.23 -15.59
N PRO A 259 -5.97 -11.52 -15.59
CA PRO A 259 -7.20 -11.92 -16.26
C PRO A 259 -8.41 -11.17 -15.69
N LEU A 260 -9.33 -10.71 -16.57
CA LEU A 260 -10.54 -10.03 -16.11
C LEU A 260 -11.41 -10.92 -15.19
N SER A 261 -11.47 -12.22 -15.48
CA SER A 261 -12.16 -13.20 -14.62
C SER A 261 -11.59 -13.22 -13.21
N TRP A 262 -10.25 -13.20 -13.09
CA TRP A 262 -9.58 -13.15 -11.78
C TRP A 262 -9.92 -11.88 -11.00
N ILE A 263 -9.91 -10.72 -11.68
CA ILE A 263 -10.29 -9.43 -11.04
C ILE A 263 -11.73 -9.49 -10.56
N THR A 264 -12.65 -9.90 -11.43
CA THR A 264 -14.10 -9.95 -11.11
C THR A 264 -14.37 -10.93 -9.97
N GLU A 265 -13.93 -12.16 -10.07
CA GLU A 265 -14.16 -13.18 -9.04
C GLU A 265 -13.56 -12.80 -7.70
N THR A 266 -12.35 -12.21 -7.69
CA THR A 266 -11.66 -11.83 -6.45
C THR A 266 -12.35 -10.63 -5.79
N SER A 267 -12.69 -9.61 -6.57
CA SER A 267 -13.35 -8.41 -6.03
C SER A 267 -14.78 -8.68 -5.56
N GLU A 268 -15.55 -9.50 -6.30
CA GLU A 268 -16.88 -9.96 -5.86
C GLU A 268 -16.80 -10.78 -4.57
N TYR A 269 -15.79 -11.66 -4.45
CA TYR A 269 -15.56 -12.41 -3.23
C TYR A 269 -15.27 -11.50 -2.04
N ILE A 270 -14.40 -10.50 -2.20
CA ILE A 270 -14.12 -9.49 -1.16
C ILE A 270 -15.41 -8.74 -0.78
N LYS A 271 -16.18 -8.27 -1.78
CA LYS A 271 -17.45 -7.58 -1.53
C LYS A 271 -18.48 -8.46 -0.79
N SER A 272 -18.47 -9.76 -1.04
CA SER A 272 -19.35 -10.70 -0.31
C SER A 272 -18.99 -10.81 1.18
N LEU A 273 -17.71 -10.64 1.53
CA LEU A 273 -17.23 -10.71 2.90
C LEU A 273 -17.30 -9.35 3.62
N ALA A 274 -17.01 -8.26 2.92
CA ALA A 274 -16.87 -6.91 3.47
C ALA A 274 -17.61 -5.86 2.60
N PRO A 275 -18.95 -5.88 2.54
CA PRO A 275 -19.74 -5.05 1.63
C PRO A 275 -19.65 -3.54 1.90
N ASN A 276 -19.18 -3.15 3.06
CA ASN A 276 -19.04 -1.75 3.46
C ASN A 276 -17.72 -1.11 3.05
N HIS A 277 -16.72 -1.90 2.66
CA HIS A 277 -15.43 -1.39 2.23
C HIS A 277 -15.37 -1.19 0.72
N LEU A 278 -14.49 -0.31 0.30
CA LEU A 278 -14.14 -0.15 -1.11
C LEU A 278 -13.20 -1.27 -1.55
N VAL A 279 -13.13 -1.49 -2.86
CA VAL A 279 -12.23 -2.45 -3.49
C VAL A 279 -11.54 -1.79 -4.68
N THR A 280 -10.24 -1.98 -4.80
CA THR A 280 -9.44 -1.56 -5.96
C THR A 280 -8.48 -2.67 -6.40
N VAL A 281 -7.87 -2.49 -7.56
CA VAL A 281 -7.02 -3.53 -8.18
C VAL A 281 -5.56 -3.42 -7.73
N GLY A 282 -5.02 -2.20 -7.56
CA GLY A 282 -3.59 -1.92 -7.37
C GLY A 282 -2.80 -1.91 -8.68
N PHE A 283 -3.41 -1.48 -9.79
CA PHE A 283 -2.87 -1.56 -11.13
C PHE A 283 -2.12 -0.28 -11.52
N GLU A 284 -0.94 -0.41 -12.15
CA GLU A 284 -0.07 0.74 -12.48
C GLU A 284 -0.69 1.71 -13.50
N GLY A 285 -1.49 1.24 -14.47
CA GLY A 285 -2.10 2.09 -15.50
C GLY A 285 -1.19 2.44 -16.67
N LYS A 286 0.05 1.92 -16.72
CA LYS A 286 1.06 2.22 -17.77
C LYS A 286 0.77 1.57 -19.14
N THR A 287 -0.07 0.55 -19.18
CA THR A 287 -0.28 -0.30 -20.35
C THR A 287 -1.32 0.23 -21.33
N GLY A 288 -1.82 1.46 -21.13
CA GLY A 288 -2.72 2.17 -22.03
C GLY A 288 -4.21 2.02 -21.71
N GLU A 289 -5.01 2.73 -22.49
CA GLU A 289 -6.45 2.93 -22.26
C GLU A 289 -7.24 1.64 -22.13
N TRP A 290 -7.04 0.71 -23.07
CA TRP A 290 -7.80 -0.53 -23.13
C TRP A 290 -7.61 -1.38 -21.86
N TRP A 291 -6.35 -1.54 -21.41
CA TRP A 291 -6.05 -2.26 -20.18
C TRP A 291 -6.58 -1.54 -18.95
N PHE A 292 -6.34 -0.22 -18.87
CA PHE A 292 -6.79 0.57 -17.74
C PHE A 292 -8.31 0.47 -17.55
N LYS A 293 -9.09 0.69 -18.61
CA LYS A 293 -10.55 0.57 -18.55
C LYS A 293 -10.99 -0.86 -18.24
N ARG A 294 -10.39 -1.84 -18.87
CA ARG A 294 -10.70 -3.26 -18.69
C ARG A 294 -10.56 -3.71 -17.23
N VAL A 295 -9.43 -3.40 -16.58
CA VAL A 295 -9.15 -3.86 -15.21
C VAL A 295 -9.99 -3.14 -14.17
N HIS A 296 -10.41 -1.92 -14.43
CA HIS A 296 -11.21 -1.13 -13.51
C HIS A 296 -12.72 -1.14 -13.82
N SER A 297 -13.17 -1.77 -14.91
CA SER A 297 -14.59 -1.78 -15.29
C SER A 297 -15.51 -2.67 -14.44
N PRO A 298 -15.08 -3.79 -13.80
CA PRO A 298 -16.00 -4.58 -12.98
C PRO A 298 -16.73 -3.73 -11.94
N GLU A 299 -18.02 -3.96 -11.74
CA GLU A 299 -18.85 -3.20 -10.78
C GLU A 299 -18.34 -3.32 -9.34
N SER A 300 -17.75 -4.47 -9.01
CA SER A 300 -17.13 -4.76 -7.72
C SER A 300 -15.82 -4.02 -7.45
N ILE A 301 -15.21 -3.38 -8.46
CA ILE A 301 -14.11 -2.45 -8.31
C ILE A 301 -14.67 -1.04 -8.15
N ASP A 302 -14.44 -0.40 -7.02
CA ASP A 302 -15.07 0.88 -6.70
C ASP A 302 -14.36 2.08 -7.32
N TYR A 303 -13.02 2.06 -7.39
CA TYR A 303 -12.22 3.16 -7.92
C TYR A 303 -11.02 2.65 -8.71
N ALA A 304 -10.52 3.50 -9.59
CA ALA A 304 -9.33 3.24 -10.38
C ALA A 304 -8.07 3.75 -9.66
N CYS A 305 -6.94 3.16 -9.98
CA CYS A 305 -5.65 3.56 -9.46
C CYS A 305 -4.60 3.66 -10.56
N GLY A 306 -3.51 4.37 -10.26
CA GLY A 306 -2.35 4.45 -11.11
C GLY A 306 -1.08 4.62 -10.29
N HIS A 307 0.02 4.06 -10.80
CA HIS A 307 1.36 4.23 -10.25
C HIS A 307 2.22 4.93 -11.29
N LEU A 308 3.04 5.89 -10.88
CA LEU A 308 3.79 6.73 -11.81
C LEU A 308 5.29 6.73 -11.46
N TRP A 309 6.04 5.92 -12.18
CA TRP A 309 7.45 5.67 -11.93
C TRP A 309 8.34 6.25 -13.02
N VAL A 310 8.47 7.59 -13.08
CA VAL A 310 9.20 8.30 -14.13
C VAL A 310 10.67 7.86 -14.26
N GLN A 311 11.32 7.53 -13.13
CA GLN A 311 12.70 7.04 -13.15
C GLN A 311 12.78 5.60 -13.64
N ASN A 312 11.97 4.69 -13.09
CA ASN A 312 11.96 3.27 -13.44
C ASN A 312 11.55 3.05 -14.92
N TRP A 313 10.73 3.94 -15.47
CA TRP A 313 10.28 3.87 -16.86
C TRP A 313 11.15 4.66 -17.84
N GLY A 314 12.29 5.19 -17.38
CA GLY A 314 13.30 5.86 -18.23
C GLY A 314 12.95 7.28 -18.67
N HIS A 315 12.02 7.95 -17.97
CA HIS A 315 11.64 9.33 -18.22
C HIS A 315 12.37 10.35 -17.33
N TYR A 316 13.19 9.89 -16.39
CA TYR A 316 14.01 10.72 -15.52
C TYR A 316 15.39 10.08 -15.32
N ASP A 317 16.44 10.88 -15.45
CA ASP A 317 17.82 10.50 -15.15
C ASP A 317 18.29 11.23 -13.87
N PRO A 318 18.44 10.53 -12.75
CA PRO A 318 18.87 11.14 -11.47
C PRO A 318 20.32 11.66 -11.50
N LEU A 319 21.10 11.32 -12.52
CA LEU A 319 22.48 11.78 -12.71
C LEU A 319 22.55 13.09 -13.49
N ASP A 320 21.46 13.53 -14.09
CA ASP A 320 21.38 14.82 -14.77
C ASP A 320 21.21 15.94 -13.74
N SER A 321 22.25 16.74 -13.54
CA SER A 321 22.23 17.92 -12.68
C SER A 321 21.55 19.14 -13.32
N THR A 322 21.09 18.99 -14.57
CA THR A 322 20.32 20.02 -15.29
C THR A 322 18.82 19.78 -15.14
N ASP A 323 18.03 20.79 -15.48
CA ASP A 323 16.57 20.65 -15.46
C ASP A 323 16.00 19.80 -16.63
N LYS A 324 16.82 19.37 -17.59
CA LYS A 324 16.33 18.73 -18.82
C LYS A 324 15.57 17.42 -18.54
N SER A 325 16.18 16.55 -17.76
CA SER A 325 15.58 15.27 -17.39
C SER A 325 14.33 15.45 -16.51
N LEU A 326 14.36 16.44 -15.61
CA LEU A 326 13.21 16.77 -14.78
C LEU A 326 12.03 17.29 -15.60
N ILE A 327 12.28 18.16 -16.59
CA ILE A 327 11.24 18.66 -17.51
C ILE A 327 10.61 17.48 -18.29
N GLN A 328 11.40 16.53 -18.77
CA GLN A 328 10.90 15.32 -19.44
C GLN A 328 9.98 14.49 -18.51
N ALA A 329 10.35 14.36 -17.24
CA ALA A 329 9.53 13.68 -16.25
C ALA A 329 8.19 14.40 -16.01
N GLU A 330 8.20 15.73 -15.89
CA GLU A 330 6.99 16.56 -15.72
C GLU A 330 6.07 16.50 -16.96
N GLU A 331 6.64 16.50 -18.18
CA GLU A 331 5.88 16.34 -19.43
C GLU A 331 5.21 14.98 -19.52
N PHE A 332 5.96 13.90 -19.21
CA PHE A 332 5.40 12.54 -19.17
C PHE A 332 4.29 12.43 -18.13
N ALA A 333 4.51 12.95 -16.91
CA ALA A 333 3.52 12.94 -15.84
C ALA A 333 2.24 13.73 -16.22
N THR A 334 2.36 14.85 -16.93
CA THR A 334 1.22 15.60 -17.46
C THR A 334 0.35 14.74 -18.38
N GLY A 335 0.97 14.02 -19.32
CA GLY A 335 0.28 13.09 -20.22
C GLY A 335 -0.40 11.94 -19.46
N PHE A 336 0.29 11.35 -18.50
CA PHE A 336 -0.21 10.26 -17.66
C PHE A 336 -1.45 10.71 -16.86
N LEU A 337 -1.36 11.81 -16.12
CA LEU A 337 -2.47 12.35 -15.34
C LEU A 337 -3.69 12.67 -16.19
N LYS A 338 -3.48 13.29 -17.36
CA LYS A 338 -4.55 13.62 -18.31
C LYS A 338 -5.27 12.38 -18.81
N ASN A 339 -4.50 11.36 -19.22
CA ASN A 339 -5.04 10.14 -19.79
C ASN A 339 -5.84 9.34 -18.75
N LEU A 340 -5.27 9.08 -17.57
CA LEU A 340 -5.97 8.31 -16.54
C LEU A 340 -7.22 9.04 -16.04
N SER A 341 -7.20 10.38 -15.94
CA SER A 341 -8.38 11.15 -15.59
C SER A 341 -9.51 10.99 -16.64
N ALA A 342 -9.18 11.06 -17.94
CA ALA A 342 -10.14 10.88 -19.00
C ALA A 342 -10.74 9.47 -18.99
N TRP A 343 -9.88 8.45 -18.91
CA TRP A 343 -10.30 7.04 -18.91
C TRP A 343 -11.15 6.67 -17.68
N SER A 344 -10.86 7.27 -16.52
CA SER A 344 -11.66 7.09 -15.30
C SER A 344 -13.04 7.72 -15.41
N LEU A 345 -13.15 8.91 -16.02
CA LEU A 345 -14.44 9.55 -16.28
C LEU A 345 -15.30 8.70 -17.22
N ASP A 346 -14.70 8.08 -18.24
CA ASP A 346 -15.42 7.22 -19.19
C ASP A 346 -16.03 5.96 -18.52
N ILE A 347 -15.41 5.46 -17.45
CA ILE A 347 -15.92 4.33 -16.67
C ILE A 347 -16.64 4.77 -15.38
N HIS A 348 -16.88 6.08 -15.21
CA HIS A 348 -17.61 6.68 -14.09
C HIS A 348 -17.03 6.34 -12.70
N LYS A 349 -15.70 6.28 -12.58
CA LYS A 349 -15.00 5.98 -11.32
C LYS A 349 -14.02 7.08 -10.96
N PRO A 350 -13.82 7.37 -9.67
CA PRO A 350 -12.70 8.20 -9.25
C PRO A 350 -11.37 7.47 -9.47
N VAL A 351 -10.26 8.19 -9.52
CA VAL A 351 -8.91 7.62 -9.62
C VAL A 351 -8.01 8.19 -8.54
N VAL A 352 -7.12 7.34 -8.02
CA VAL A 352 -6.08 7.69 -7.05
C VAL A 352 -4.70 7.43 -7.65
N LEU A 353 -3.78 8.37 -7.50
CA LEU A 353 -2.36 8.16 -7.77
C LEU A 353 -1.77 7.45 -6.55
N GLU A 354 -1.85 6.11 -6.54
CA GLU A 354 -1.52 5.30 -5.37
C GLU A 354 -0.02 5.18 -5.11
N GLU A 355 0.79 5.26 -6.17
CA GLU A 355 2.24 5.27 -6.05
C GLU A 355 2.88 6.26 -7.01
N PHE A 356 3.88 6.94 -6.53
CA PHE A 356 4.87 7.68 -7.31
C PHE A 356 6.06 8.00 -6.42
N GLY A 357 7.22 8.17 -7.04
CA GLY A 357 8.43 8.51 -6.32
C GLY A 357 9.46 9.15 -7.25
N MET A 358 10.45 9.75 -6.64
CA MET A 358 11.67 10.22 -7.29
C MET A 358 12.81 10.10 -6.30
N ALA A 359 13.96 9.67 -6.78
CA ALA A 359 15.17 9.54 -5.98
C ALA A 359 15.67 10.91 -5.49
N ARG A 360 16.55 10.87 -4.49
CA ARG A 360 17.39 12.02 -4.12
C ARG A 360 18.34 12.39 -5.26
N ASP A 361 18.97 13.54 -5.17
CA ASP A 361 19.89 14.07 -6.19
C ASP A 361 21.16 13.23 -6.30
N GLU A 362 21.12 12.13 -7.06
CA GLU A 362 22.24 11.18 -7.25
C GLU A 362 23.45 11.80 -7.94
N TRP A 363 23.24 12.80 -8.78
CA TRP A 363 24.35 13.52 -9.43
C TRP A 363 25.36 14.08 -8.42
N GLN A 364 24.96 14.32 -7.17
CA GLN A 364 25.86 14.72 -6.10
C GLN A 364 26.85 13.61 -5.70
N ASN A 365 26.46 12.35 -5.79
CA ASN A 365 27.34 11.23 -5.51
C ASN A 365 28.40 11.07 -6.57
N VAL A 366 28.07 11.31 -7.84
CA VAL A 366 29.02 11.35 -8.95
C VAL A 366 30.06 12.46 -8.75
N ALA A 367 29.64 13.65 -8.33
CA ALA A 367 30.52 14.77 -8.05
C ALA A 367 31.50 14.48 -6.90
N LYS A 368 31.20 13.56 -6.00
CA LYS A 368 32.08 13.06 -4.93
C LYS A 368 33.04 11.97 -5.41
N GLY A 369 33.07 11.64 -6.71
CA GLY A 369 33.92 10.60 -7.30
C GLY A 369 33.45 9.17 -7.05
N ALA A 370 32.24 8.99 -6.59
CA ALA A 370 31.62 7.68 -6.45
C ALA A 370 31.32 7.08 -7.84
N PRO A 371 31.46 5.75 -8.04
CA PRO A 371 31.02 5.12 -9.28
C PRO A 371 29.51 5.36 -9.47
N LYS A 372 29.08 5.47 -10.73
CA LYS A 372 27.68 5.51 -11.11
C LYS A 372 27.01 4.19 -10.70
N SER A 373 26.57 4.07 -9.48
CA SER A 373 25.91 2.87 -8.99
C SER A 373 24.73 3.25 -8.10
N PHE A 374 23.70 2.51 -8.27
CA PHE A 374 22.40 2.63 -7.68
C PHE A 374 22.36 2.62 -6.13
N TYR A 375 23.31 1.97 -5.50
CA TYR A 375 23.42 1.82 -4.04
C TYR A 375 24.26 2.91 -3.36
N LEU A 376 24.55 3.97 -4.07
CA LEU A 376 25.29 5.10 -3.51
C LEU A 376 24.38 6.22 -3.02
N TYR A 377 23.12 5.91 -2.81
CA TYR A 377 22.22 6.88 -2.19
C TYR A 377 22.73 7.28 -0.82
N ASP A 378 23.22 8.49 -0.77
CA ASP A 378 23.59 9.14 0.47
C ASP A 378 22.33 9.79 1.05
N ALA A 379 21.90 9.36 2.22
CA ALA A 379 20.77 9.94 2.93
C ALA A 379 20.94 11.46 3.19
N SER A 380 22.18 11.97 3.09
CA SER A 380 22.50 13.40 3.19
C SER A 380 22.41 14.15 1.84
N ALA A 381 22.19 13.45 0.73
CA ALA A 381 21.97 14.08 -0.56
C ALA A 381 20.70 14.96 -0.52
N THR A 382 20.71 16.05 -1.26
CA THR A 382 19.57 16.94 -1.34
C THR A 382 18.41 16.31 -2.09
N THR A 383 17.23 16.92 -2.00
CA THR A 383 15.99 16.48 -2.65
C THR A 383 15.50 17.52 -3.68
N THR A 384 16.43 18.26 -4.31
CA THR A 384 16.09 19.43 -5.15
C THR A 384 15.14 19.07 -6.28
N HIS A 385 15.46 18.07 -7.10
CA HIS A 385 14.60 17.61 -8.18
C HIS A 385 13.37 16.89 -7.66
N LYS A 386 13.52 16.05 -6.62
CA LYS A 386 12.42 15.39 -5.95
C LYS A 386 11.37 16.37 -5.43
N ASP A 387 11.79 17.42 -4.73
CA ASP A 387 10.89 18.44 -4.18
C ASP A 387 10.14 19.18 -5.29
N ARG A 388 10.83 19.55 -6.37
CA ARG A 388 10.22 20.20 -7.52
C ARG A 388 9.21 19.30 -8.23
N TYR A 389 9.55 18.04 -8.47
CA TYR A 389 8.66 17.07 -9.07
C TYR A 389 7.42 16.80 -8.20
N PHE A 390 7.60 16.65 -6.89
CA PHE A 390 6.49 16.48 -5.95
C PHE A 390 5.59 17.72 -5.94
N GLN A 391 6.17 18.92 -5.90
CA GLN A 391 5.38 20.17 -5.95
C GLN A 391 4.54 20.24 -7.24
N PHE A 392 5.14 19.93 -8.39
CA PHE A 392 4.45 19.89 -9.67
C PHE A 392 3.31 18.84 -9.66
N LEU A 393 3.61 17.60 -9.29
CA LEU A 393 2.67 16.49 -9.37
C LEU A 393 1.49 16.67 -8.40
N LEU A 394 1.77 16.97 -7.14
CA LEU A 394 0.75 17.16 -6.12
C LEU A 394 -0.15 18.35 -6.41
N SER A 395 0.41 19.46 -6.89
CA SER A 395 -0.38 20.62 -7.31
C SER A 395 -1.28 20.30 -8.50
N SER A 396 -0.78 19.52 -9.47
CA SER A 396 -1.55 19.10 -10.64
C SER A 396 -2.75 18.24 -10.23
N VAL A 397 -2.57 17.27 -9.36
CA VAL A 397 -3.67 16.40 -8.89
C VAL A 397 -4.71 17.18 -8.09
N VAL A 398 -4.29 18.10 -7.22
CA VAL A 398 -5.21 19.00 -6.48
C VAL A 398 -5.99 19.90 -7.43
N GLU A 399 -5.38 20.40 -8.51
CA GLU A 399 -6.09 21.22 -9.50
C GLU A 399 -7.13 20.39 -10.29
N TYR A 400 -6.83 19.13 -10.61
CA TYR A 400 -7.83 18.21 -11.16
C TYR A 400 -9.01 18.02 -10.19
N PHE A 401 -8.74 17.78 -8.91
CA PHE A 401 -9.76 17.65 -7.87
C PHE A 401 -10.65 18.90 -7.78
N LYS A 402 -10.04 20.09 -7.68
CA LYS A 402 -10.73 21.38 -7.65
C LYS A 402 -11.66 21.60 -8.83
N ASN A 403 -11.28 21.13 -10.01
CA ASN A 403 -12.06 21.24 -11.25
C ASN A 403 -13.06 20.09 -11.45
N GLY A 404 -13.36 19.29 -10.43
CA GLY A 404 -14.33 18.20 -10.50
C GLY A 404 -13.94 17.06 -11.45
N LYS A 405 -12.63 16.83 -11.66
CA LYS A 405 -12.11 15.73 -12.47
C LYS A 405 -11.91 14.46 -11.61
N ALA A 406 -11.56 13.35 -12.26
CA ALA A 406 -11.56 12.04 -11.62
C ALA A 406 -10.54 11.86 -10.49
N TRP A 407 -9.46 12.64 -10.43
CA TRP A 407 -8.42 12.50 -9.41
C TRP A 407 -8.92 12.86 -8.01
N GLN A 408 -8.79 11.92 -7.08
CA GLN A 408 -9.32 12.03 -5.72
C GLN A 408 -8.26 11.80 -4.63
N GLY A 409 -6.99 11.75 -5.00
CA GLY A 409 -5.92 11.59 -4.01
C GLY A 409 -4.58 11.16 -4.59
N THR A 410 -3.57 11.20 -3.73
CA THR A 410 -2.18 10.83 -4.02
C THR A 410 -1.56 10.06 -2.87
N GLY A 411 -0.66 9.10 -3.18
CA GLY A 411 0.10 8.31 -2.22
C GLY A 411 1.58 8.19 -2.63
N PRO A 412 2.46 9.08 -2.18
CA PRO A 412 3.90 8.94 -2.44
C PRO A 412 4.48 7.62 -1.95
N TRP A 413 5.43 7.07 -2.70
CA TRP A 413 6.27 5.95 -2.29
C TRP A 413 7.64 6.47 -1.84
N ALA A 414 8.14 6.15 -0.63
CA ALA A 414 7.34 5.64 0.47
C ALA A 414 7.87 6.25 1.76
N TYR A 415 7.12 6.15 2.84
CA TYR A 415 7.49 6.78 4.10
C TYR A 415 8.61 6.02 4.81
N GLY A 416 9.80 6.62 4.88
CA GLY A 416 10.97 6.12 5.60
C GLY A 416 11.00 6.53 7.07
N GLY A 417 10.24 7.57 7.42
CA GLY A 417 10.11 8.05 8.79
C GLY A 417 11.42 8.51 9.39
N ILE A 418 11.64 8.13 10.64
CA ILE A 418 12.82 8.53 11.42
C ILE A 418 14.05 7.65 11.20
N TRP A 419 13.90 6.49 10.56
CA TRP A 419 15.02 5.60 10.27
C TRP A 419 15.93 6.16 9.18
N ARG A 420 17.24 5.83 9.25
CA ARG A 420 18.25 6.21 8.26
C ARG A 420 19.08 4.99 7.87
N PRO A 421 19.69 4.95 6.66
CA PRO A 421 20.56 3.85 6.23
C PRO A 421 21.74 3.57 7.14
N THR A 422 22.17 4.55 7.94
CA THR A 422 23.22 4.40 8.96
C THR A 422 22.73 3.78 10.27
N ASP A 423 21.41 3.66 10.44
CA ASP A 423 20.85 3.10 11.65
C ASP A 423 20.91 1.58 11.64
N LYS A 424 20.88 1.01 12.83
CA LYS A 424 20.91 -0.44 12.99
C LYS A 424 19.61 -1.06 12.49
N LYS A 425 19.76 -2.07 11.62
CA LYS A 425 18.65 -2.96 11.25
C LYS A 425 18.26 -3.84 12.43
N ASN A 426 17.02 -4.35 12.42
CA ASN A 426 16.54 -5.27 13.45
C ASN A 426 17.26 -6.63 13.42
N ALA A 427 16.91 -7.54 14.35
CA ALA A 427 17.53 -8.86 14.47
C ALA A 427 17.35 -9.76 13.21
N PHE A 428 16.45 -9.39 12.31
CA PHE A 428 16.18 -10.08 11.05
C PHE A 428 16.81 -9.39 9.84
N GLY A 429 17.60 -8.34 10.05
CA GLY A 429 18.24 -7.59 8.99
C GLY A 429 17.30 -6.60 8.27
N GLN A 430 16.12 -6.32 8.83
CA GLN A 430 15.12 -5.44 8.26
C GLN A 430 15.16 -4.04 8.87
N ALA A 431 14.84 -3.03 8.06
CA ALA A 431 14.79 -1.64 8.48
C ALA A 431 13.36 -1.10 8.63
N TRP A 432 12.41 -1.70 7.92
CA TRP A 432 11.04 -1.18 7.73
C TRP A 432 11.05 0.29 7.31
N ALA A 433 11.91 0.60 6.33
CA ALA A 433 12.05 1.92 5.73
C ALA A 433 11.08 2.10 4.55
N GLY A 434 11.16 3.20 3.81
CA GLY A 434 10.34 3.43 2.63
C GLY A 434 10.70 2.50 1.47
N ASP A 435 11.99 2.22 1.26
CA ASP A 435 12.42 1.27 0.24
C ASP A 435 12.26 -0.17 0.74
N PRO A 436 11.63 -1.07 -0.05
CA PRO A 436 11.49 -2.47 0.32
C PRO A 436 12.83 -3.22 0.25
N PRO A 437 12.93 -4.46 0.81
CA PRO A 437 14.20 -5.14 1.00
C PRO A 437 15.06 -5.38 -0.24
N HIS A 438 14.49 -5.34 -1.44
CA HIS A 438 15.20 -5.52 -2.71
C HIS A 438 15.71 -4.20 -3.31
N GLU A 439 15.41 -3.07 -2.70
CA GLU A 439 15.85 -1.74 -3.13
C GLU A 439 16.93 -1.19 -2.19
N ALA A 440 17.77 -0.31 -2.73
CA ALA A 440 18.79 0.35 -1.95
C ALA A 440 18.15 1.28 -0.90
N PRO A 441 18.43 1.11 0.39
CA PRO A 441 17.86 1.96 1.43
C PRO A 441 18.20 3.44 1.20
N GLY A 442 17.18 4.29 1.19
CA GLY A 442 17.30 5.71 0.94
C GLY A 442 17.03 6.14 -0.51
N TRP A 443 16.70 5.22 -1.39
CA TRP A 443 16.46 5.52 -2.82
C TRP A 443 15.20 6.37 -3.00
N TYR A 444 14.04 5.85 -2.61
CA TYR A 444 12.76 6.56 -2.69
C TYR A 444 12.27 7.09 -1.34
N ASP A 445 12.94 6.72 -0.26
CA ASP A 445 12.54 7.09 1.10
C ASP A 445 12.18 8.58 1.24
N LEU A 446 11.06 8.82 1.91
CA LEU A 446 10.65 10.11 2.45
C LEU A 446 10.96 10.14 3.93
N TYR A 447 12.05 10.79 4.31
CA TYR A 447 12.43 10.92 5.70
C TYR A 447 11.65 12.03 6.40
N ASP A 448 11.47 11.90 7.72
CA ASP A 448 10.77 12.87 8.56
C ASP A 448 11.37 14.29 8.52
N THR A 449 12.62 14.43 8.13
CA THR A 449 13.32 15.72 7.97
C THR A 449 13.30 16.27 6.56
N ASP A 450 12.78 15.54 5.58
CA ASP A 450 12.82 15.96 4.18
C ASP A 450 11.92 17.16 3.92
N PRO A 451 12.39 18.17 3.16
CA PRO A 451 11.55 19.27 2.71
C PRO A 451 10.32 18.83 1.93
N THR A 452 10.40 17.67 1.26
CA THR A 452 9.31 17.05 0.50
C THR A 452 8.04 16.85 1.34
N LEU A 453 8.17 16.56 2.65
CA LEU A 453 7.01 16.42 3.54
C LEU A 453 6.26 17.74 3.76
N LYS A 454 6.93 18.90 3.64
CA LYS A 454 6.27 20.20 3.68
C LYS A 454 5.39 20.41 2.45
N ILE A 455 5.78 19.84 1.31
CA ILE A 455 5.00 19.89 0.07
C ILE A 455 3.74 19.01 0.23
N VAL A 456 3.87 17.84 0.82
CA VAL A 456 2.73 16.97 1.18
C VAL A 456 1.77 17.70 2.14
N ALA A 457 2.29 18.38 3.16
CA ALA A 457 1.48 19.17 4.09
C ALA A 457 0.75 20.33 3.41
N ALA A 458 1.40 21.00 2.46
CA ALA A 458 0.77 22.06 1.67
C ALA A 458 -0.36 21.52 0.79
N GLN A 459 -0.18 20.34 0.19
CA GLN A 459 -1.25 19.64 -0.55
C GLN A 459 -2.45 19.34 0.36
N ALA A 460 -2.21 18.79 1.55
CA ALA A 460 -3.25 18.49 2.51
C ALA A 460 -4.07 19.75 2.88
N HIS A 461 -3.37 20.86 3.13
CA HIS A 461 -4.00 22.13 3.40
C HIS A 461 -4.86 22.61 2.21
N ASN A 462 -4.30 22.62 1.00
CA ASN A 462 -5.00 23.08 -0.20
C ASN A 462 -6.27 22.24 -0.49
N ALA A 463 -6.19 20.91 -0.38
CA ALA A 463 -7.34 20.02 -0.54
C ALA A 463 -8.42 20.31 0.51
N SER A 464 -8.04 20.53 1.78
CA SER A 464 -8.96 20.90 2.85
C SER A 464 -9.67 22.22 2.57
N GLU A 465 -8.98 23.25 2.07
CA GLU A 465 -9.60 24.53 1.73
C GLU A 465 -10.58 24.41 0.56
N ILE A 466 -10.28 23.58 -0.44
CA ILE A 466 -11.21 23.29 -1.54
C ILE A 466 -12.49 22.61 -0.99
N ILE A 467 -12.36 21.59 -0.13
CA ILE A 467 -13.49 20.90 0.48
C ILE A 467 -14.34 21.90 1.27
N LYS A 468 -13.75 22.72 2.13
CA LYS A 468 -14.48 23.74 2.90
C LYS A 468 -15.22 24.75 2.00
N ALA A 469 -14.63 25.16 0.88
CA ALA A 469 -15.23 26.09 -0.05
C ALA A 469 -16.38 25.49 -0.87
N THR A 470 -16.39 24.15 -1.05
CA THR A 470 -17.42 23.45 -1.83
C THR A 470 -18.50 22.79 -0.98
N SER A 471 -18.25 22.61 0.32
CA SER A 471 -19.24 22.09 1.27
C SER A 471 -20.32 23.14 1.53
N PRO A 472 -21.61 22.75 1.53
CA PRO A 472 -22.70 23.68 1.84
C PRO A 472 -22.56 24.23 3.26
N PRO A 473 -22.87 25.54 3.51
CA PRO A 473 -22.79 26.11 4.83
C PRO A 473 -23.83 25.46 5.77
N GLY A 474 -23.36 24.85 6.84
CA GLY A 474 -24.17 24.19 7.86
C GLY A 474 -24.26 22.67 7.62
N ASN A 475 -23.89 21.94 8.68
CA ASN A 475 -24.10 20.48 8.68
C ASN A 475 -25.60 20.19 8.55
N PRO A 476 -26.09 19.62 7.44
CA PRO A 476 -27.51 19.37 7.30
C PRO A 476 -27.90 18.34 8.38
N SER A 477 -28.63 18.82 9.38
CA SER A 477 -29.25 17.95 10.38
C SER A 477 -30.11 16.93 9.63
N GLY A 478 -29.59 15.71 9.44
CA GLY A 478 -30.29 14.64 8.74
C GLY A 478 -29.55 14.00 7.57
N CYS A 479 -28.34 14.44 7.21
CA CYS A 479 -27.54 13.72 6.23
C CYS A 479 -27.12 12.36 6.83
N ARG A 480 -27.59 11.29 6.21
CA ARG A 480 -27.17 9.91 6.49
C ARG A 480 -26.43 9.39 5.27
N SER A 481 -25.28 8.80 5.47
CA SER A 481 -24.57 8.15 4.37
C SER A 481 -25.52 7.13 3.68
N PRO A 482 -25.39 6.92 2.36
CA PRO A 482 -26.21 5.93 1.66
C PRO A 482 -26.16 4.53 2.28
N ARG A 483 -25.08 4.22 2.99
CA ARG A 483 -24.85 2.92 3.66
C ARG A 483 -25.68 2.76 4.93
N SER A 484 -25.92 3.82 5.69
CA SER A 484 -26.83 3.79 6.83
C SER A 484 -28.27 3.46 6.41
N LYS A 485 -28.66 3.83 5.18
CA LYS A 485 -29.98 3.48 4.62
C LYS A 485 -30.09 1.99 4.24
N LYS A 486 -29.02 1.34 3.74
CA LYS A 486 -29.02 -0.09 3.39
C LYS A 486 -29.07 -1.01 4.62
N VAL A 487 -28.42 -0.65 5.71
CA VAL A 487 -28.44 -1.44 6.96
C VAL A 487 -29.86 -1.49 7.54
N PHE A 488 -30.62 -0.40 7.48
CA PHE A 488 -32.02 -0.40 7.92
C PHE A 488 -32.98 -1.16 6.98
N ALA A 489 -32.71 -1.19 5.67
CA ALA A 489 -33.51 -1.95 4.71
C ALA A 489 -33.37 -3.48 4.89
N ASN A 490 -32.14 -3.95 5.22
CA ASN A 490 -31.88 -5.37 5.46
C ASN A 490 -32.38 -5.85 6.82
N SER A 491 -32.50 -4.98 7.83
CA SER A 491 -33.04 -5.33 9.14
C SER A 491 -34.61 -5.36 9.13
N ALA A 492 -35.25 -4.69 8.18
CA ALA A 492 -36.72 -4.69 8.04
C ALA A 492 -37.24 -5.84 7.14
N GLY A 493 -36.36 -6.56 6.42
CA GLY A 493 -36.72 -7.62 5.47
C GLY A 493 -36.74 -9.05 6.02
N SER A 494 -36.44 -9.28 7.31
CA SER A 494 -36.39 -10.63 7.90
C SER A 494 -37.58 -11.00 8.80
N SER A 495 -38.74 -10.41 8.58
CA SER A 495 -39.98 -10.91 9.12
C SER A 495 -41.02 -11.08 7.98
N TYR A 496 -41.10 -12.28 7.44
CA TYR A 496 -42.25 -13.00 6.90
C TYR A 496 -41.81 -14.08 5.88
N LEU A 497 -42.04 -15.28 6.30
CA LEU A 497 -42.27 -16.58 5.72
C LEU A 497 -41.24 -17.63 6.01
#